data_fa72e2f41f601b15913b217798e863ef
#
_entry.id   fa72e2f41f601b15913b217798e863ef
#
_cell.length_a   1.000
_cell.length_b   1.000
_cell.length_c   1.000
_cell.angle_alpha   90.00
_cell.angle_beta   90.00
_cell.angle_gamma   90.00
#
_symmetry.space_group_name_H-M   'P 1'
#
loop_
_entity.id
_entity.type
_entity.pdbx_description
1 polymer ?
#
loop_
_entity_poly.entity_id
_entity_poly.type
_entity_poly.pdbx_seq_one_letter_code
_entity_poly.pdbx_strand_id
1 'polypeptide(L)'
;RRQRQMCIRDRNFLELERAVSRLESGDLKKKTIKSLPTKRVDEIGSVARSLSSISVDLKNQMTLLAKQRNQFGSVLNDLGQGIVVFDEEGTVTFNNDESLNILEIEDLINVNIKDIKLKPLKLMFDQAKKKGKYAMEFEIESNMGNKWILAQMNRAKGTKEFILVLHDETQLRDMDSMRRDFVANLSHELRTPVSVIRANSETLL
;
A
#
# COMPACT_ATOMS: atom_id res chain seq x y z
N ARG A 1 -8.91 32.48 54.75
CA ARG A 1 -7.73 32.24 53.84
C ARG A 1 -7.55 30.76 53.49
N ARG A 2 -7.64 29.81 54.44
CA ARG A 2 -7.47 28.36 54.19
C ARG A 2 -8.50 27.77 53.17
N GLN A 3 -9.78 28.16 53.28
CA GLN A 3 -10.81 27.67 52.34
C GLN A 3 -10.61 28.12 50.88
N ARG A 4 -10.14 29.34 50.63
CA ARG A 4 -9.82 29.79 49.25
C ARG A 4 -8.62 29.06 48.63
N GLN A 5 -7.62 28.70 49.42
CA GLN A 5 -6.49 27.91 48.92
C GLN A 5 -6.87 26.47 48.62
N MET A 6 -7.79 25.88 49.38
CA MET A 6 -8.31 24.53 49.15
C MET A 6 -9.11 24.44 47.84
N CYS A 7 -10.03 25.39 47.59
CA CYS A 7 -10.80 25.44 46.33
C CYS A 7 -9.93 25.66 45.07
N ILE A 8 -8.83 26.40 45.15
CA ILE A 8 -7.93 26.62 44.04
C ILE A 8 -7.13 25.35 43.72
N ARG A 9 -6.73 24.57 44.73
CA ARG A 9 -6.00 23.33 44.60
C ARG A 9 -6.88 22.25 43.93
N ASP A 10 -8.13 22.14 44.33
CA ASP A 10 -9.08 21.17 43.83
C ASP A 10 -9.46 21.45 42.35
N ARG A 11 -9.63 22.74 42.00
CA ARG A 11 -9.94 23.12 40.61
C ARG A 11 -8.81 22.79 39.65
N ASN A 12 -7.57 22.96 40.05
CA ASN A 12 -6.41 22.72 39.22
C ASN A 12 -6.09 21.21 39.05
N PHE A 13 -6.44 20.40 40.07
CA PHE A 13 -6.38 18.95 39.98
C PHE A 13 -7.41 18.42 39.00
N LEU A 14 -8.64 18.94 39.01
CA LEU A 14 -9.68 18.66 38.05
C LEU A 14 -9.30 19.04 36.60
N GLU A 15 -8.57 20.14 36.40
CA GLU A 15 -8.06 20.53 35.08
C GLU A 15 -6.99 19.56 34.56
N LEU A 16 -6.09 19.12 35.43
CA LEU A 16 -5.08 18.10 35.10
C LEU A 16 -5.76 16.78 34.75
N GLU A 17 -6.70 16.31 35.59
CA GLU A 17 -7.46 15.07 35.36
C GLU A 17 -8.21 15.07 34.01
N ARG A 18 -8.90 16.18 33.69
CA ARG A 18 -9.57 16.35 32.41
C ARG A 18 -8.61 16.35 31.23
N ALA A 19 -7.44 16.96 31.37
CA ALA A 19 -6.43 16.95 30.33
C ALA A 19 -5.83 15.55 30.12
N VAL A 20 -5.56 14.83 31.23
CA VAL A 20 -5.09 13.41 31.16
C VAL A 20 -6.12 12.53 30.51
N SER A 21 -7.40 12.60 30.91
CA SER A 21 -8.47 11.79 30.32
C SER A 21 -8.62 12.03 28.81
N ARG A 22 -8.41 13.27 28.34
CA ARG A 22 -8.39 13.56 26.89
C ARG A 22 -7.16 12.97 26.19
N LEU A 23 -6.00 12.99 26.85
CA LEU A 23 -4.80 12.37 26.31
C LEU A 23 -4.93 10.84 26.24
N GLU A 24 -5.55 10.22 27.26
CA GLU A 24 -5.86 8.78 27.27
C GLU A 24 -6.82 8.39 26.13
N SER A 25 -7.77 9.26 25.77
CA SER A 25 -8.66 9.06 24.62
C SER A 25 -7.97 9.33 23.25
N GLY A 26 -6.65 9.59 23.24
CA GLY A 26 -5.88 9.83 22.02
C GLY A 26 -5.96 11.26 21.46
N ASP A 27 -6.56 12.22 22.21
CA ASP A 27 -6.61 13.63 21.77
C ASP A 27 -5.28 14.35 22.03
N LEU A 28 -4.31 14.12 21.12
CA LEU A 28 -3.00 14.79 21.12
C LEU A 28 -3.00 16.15 20.43
N LYS A 29 -4.15 16.82 20.35
CA LYS A 29 -4.24 18.14 19.73
C LYS A 29 -3.43 19.18 20.54
N LYS A 30 -2.82 20.11 19.82
CA LYS A 30 -2.01 21.19 20.40
C LYS A 30 -2.76 21.99 21.51
N LYS A 31 -4.08 22.09 21.42
CA LYS A 31 -4.95 22.76 22.38
C LYS A 31 -5.03 21.99 23.71
N THR A 32 -5.14 20.66 23.65
CA THR A 32 -5.20 19.77 24.83
C THR A 32 -3.87 19.79 25.58
N ILE A 33 -2.75 19.68 24.87
CA ILE A 33 -1.40 19.76 25.47
C ILE A 33 -1.15 21.13 26.13
N LYS A 34 -1.58 22.22 25.48
CA LYS A 34 -1.45 23.59 26.02
C LYS A 34 -2.36 23.87 27.21
N SER A 35 -3.41 23.09 27.45
CA SER A 35 -4.29 23.24 28.62
C SER A 35 -3.69 22.69 29.91
N LEU A 36 -2.58 21.95 29.83
CA LEU A 36 -1.86 21.46 31.01
C LEU A 36 -1.26 22.62 31.81
N PRO A 37 -1.35 22.61 33.16
CA PRO A 37 -0.88 23.70 34.03
C PRO A 37 0.66 23.68 34.21
N THR A 38 1.41 23.77 33.10
CA THR A 38 2.89 23.66 33.08
C THR A 38 3.63 24.80 33.73
N LYS A 39 2.96 25.96 33.94
CA LYS A 39 3.56 27.17 34.53
C LYS A 39 3.66 27.12 36.07
N ARG A 40 3.14 26.07 36.69
CA ARG A 40 3.19 25.92 38.16
C ARG A 40 4.57 25.47 38.61
N VAL A 41 4.95 25.90 39.83
CA VAL A 41 6.26 25.60 40.46
C VAL A 41 6.16 24.44 41.45
N ASP A 42 4.94 23.90 41.68
CA ASP A 42 4.67 22.80 42.61
C ASP A 42 4.74 21.42 41.91
N GLU A 43 4.43 20.37 42.66
CA GLU A 43 4.44 18.97 42.20
C GLU A 43 3.49 18.77 41.03
N ILE A 44 2.33 19.44 41.04
CA ILE A 44 1.34 19.37 39.92
C ILE A 44 1.95 19.96 38.65
N GLY A 45 2.68 21.06 38.75
CA GLY A 45 3.39 21.66 37.64
C GLY A 45 4.51 20.77 37.10
N SER A 46 5.21 20.04 37.99
CA SER A 46 6.22 19.06 37.57
C SER A 46 5.61 17.94 36.78
N VAL A 47 4.53 17.33 37.27
CA VAL A 47 3.79 16.26 36.53
C VAL A 47 3.23 16.80 35.22
N ALA A 48 2.65 18.01 35.19
CA ALA A 48 2.11 18.61 33.98
C ALA A 48 3.19 18.86 32.92
N ARG A 49 4.41 19.26 33.31
CA ARG A 49 5.54 19.40 32.37
C ARG A 49 5.98 18.07 31.81
N SER A 50 6.14 17.03 32.64
CA SER A 50 6.49 15.68 32.18
C SER A 50 5.46 15.12 31.22
N LEU A 51 4.17 15.28 31.55
CA LEU A 51 3.07 14.83 30.69
C LEU A 51 3.03 15.60 29.37
N SER A 52 3.29 16.91 29.40
CA SER A 52 3.38 17.73 28.19
C SER A 52 4.52 17.27 27.27
N SER A 53 5.70 16.97 27.84
CA SER A 53 6.86 16.46 27.11
C SER A 53 6.54 15.13 26.43
N ILE A 54 6.04 14.15 27.20
CA ILE A 54 5.66 12.83 26.69
C ILE A 54 4.60 12.95 25.58
N SER A 55 3.61 13.82 25.77
CA SER A 55 2.56 14.03 24.76
C SER A 55 3.09 14.63 23.44
N VAL A 56 4.05 15.55 23.55
CA VAL A 56 4.73 16.12 22.36
C VAL A 56 5.57 15.07 21.67
N ASP A 57 6.34 14.29 22.41
CA ASP A 57 7.19 13.23 21.86
C ASP A 57 6.35 12.14 21.17
N LEU A 58 5.27 11.70 21.82
CA LEU A 58 4.33 10.73 21.22
C LEU A 58 3.72 11.27 19.94
N LYS A 59 3.29 12.53 19.92
CA LYS A 59 2.77 13.16 18.70
C LYS A 59 3.80 13.23 17.60
N ASN A 60 5.05 13.56 17.91
CA ASN A 60 6.14 13.61 16.94
C ASN A 60 6.42 12.21 16.37
N GLN A 61 6.45 11.19 17.22
CA GLN A 61 6.63 9.81 16.79
C GLN A 61 5.48 9.35 15.87
N MET A 62 4.22 9.62 16.24
CA MET A 62 3.07 9.32 15.39
C MET A 62 3.14 10.04 14.04
N THR A 63 3.54 11.30 14.01
CA THR A 63 3.70 12.08 12.79
C THR A 63 4.82 11.49 11.91
N LEU A 64 5.93 11.09 12.52
CA LEU A 64 7.04 10.45 11.81
C LEU A 64 6.63 9.10 11.20
N LEU A 65 5.94 8.27 11.97
CA LEU A 65 5.42 6.98 11.49
C LEU A 65 4.44 7.17 10.33
N ALA A 66 3.51 8.13 10.43
CA ALA A 66 2.59 8.46 9.34
C ALA A 66 3.35 8.93 8.08
N LYS A 67 4.39 9.76 8.24
CA LYS A 67 5.24 10.22 7.13
C LYS A 67 5.99 9.05 6.49
N GLN A 68 6.58 8.17 7.28
CA GLN A 68 7.27 6.98 6.77
C GLN A 68 6.33 6.06 6.02
N ARG A 69 5.12 5.81 6.56
CA ARG A 69 4.08 5.02 5.89
C ARG A 69 3.71 5.62 4.53
N ASN A 70 3.48 6.93 4.47
CA ASN A 70 3.15 7.61 3.22
C ASN A 70 4.30 7.58 2.21
N GLN A 71 5.55 7.75 2.67
CA GLN A 71 6.73 7.62 1.80
C GLN A 71 6.86 6.20 1.23
N PHE A 72 6.61 5.16 2.04
CA PHE A 72 6.60 3.78 1.56
C PHE A 72 5.52 3.58 0.48
N GLY A 73 4.31 4.08 0.70
CA GLY A 73 3.23 4.02 -0.29
C GLY A 73 3.62 4.70 -1.61
N SER A 74 4.20 5.91 -1.54
CA SER A 74 4.65 6.65 -2.72
C SER A 74 5.72 5.89 -3.51
N VAL A 75 6.75 5.35 -2.83
CA VAL A 75 7.80 4.56 -3.50
C VAL A 75 7.23 3.33 -4.21
N LEU A 76 6.26 2.65 -3.60
CA LEU A 76 5.62 1.48 -4.20
C LEU A 76 4.75 1.86 -5.41
N ASN A 77 4.06 3.00 -5.37
CA ASN A 77 3.31 3.53 -6.51
C ASN A 77 4.26 3.91 -7.65
N ASP A 78 5.39 4.58 -7.35
CA ASP A 78 6.39 4.99 -8.35
C ASP A 78 7.06 3.80 -9.06
N LEU A 79 7.07 2.62 -8.42
CA LEU A 79 7.58 1.38 -9.04
C LEU A 79 6.55 0.72 -9.98
N GLY A 80 5.33 1.25 -10.11
CA GLY A 80 4.27 0.68 -10.94
C GLY A 80 3.80 -0.70 -10.46
N GLN A 81 3.95 -0.98 -9.15
CA GLN A 81 3.54 -2.24 -8.54
C GLN A 81 2.29 -2.07 -7.70
N GLY A 82 1.25 -2.81 -8.02
CA GLY A 82 0.07 -2.95 -7.17
C GLY A 82 0.37 -3.85 -5.98
N ILE A 83 0.04 -3.40 -4.77
CA ILE A 83 0.21 -4.20 -3.55
C ILE A 83 -1.12 -4.26 -2.82
N VAL A 84 -1.53 -5.48 -2.46
CA VAL A 84 -2.70 -5.75 -1.62
C VAL A 84 -2.29 -6.71 -0.51
N VAL A 85 -2.66 -6.39 0.72
CA VAL A 85 -2.43 -7.25 1.88
C VAL A 85 -3.75 -7.78 2.39
N PHE A 86 -3.80 -9.09 2.60
CA PHE A 86 -4.94 -9.80 3.14
C PHE A 86 -4.61 -10.37 4.52
N ASP A 87 -5.59 -10.42 5.39
CA ASP A 87 -5.51 -11.18 6.64
C ASP A 87 -5.65 -12.71 6.39
N GLU A 88 -5.65 -13.51 7.48
CA GLU A 88 -5.79 -14.96 7.40
C GLU A 88 -7.17 -15.40 6.87
N GLU A 89 -8.19 -14.58 7.04
CA GLU A 89 -9.57 -14.77 6.59
C GLU A 89 -9.78 -14.34 5.12
N GLY A 90 -8.81 -13.63 4.55
CA GLY A 90 -8.85 -13.13 3.17
C GLY A 90 -9.50 -11.75 3.04
N THR A 91 -9.56 -10.98 4.13
CA THR A 91 -10.04 -9.60 4.10
C THR A 91 -8.88 -8.66 3.81
N VAL A 92 -9.07 -7.67 2.94
CA VAL A 92 -8.05 -6.70 2.60
C VAL A 92 -7.81 -5.74 3.76
N THR A 93 -6.58 -5.71 4.27
CA THR A 93 -6.12 -4.82 5.34
C THR A 93 -5.33 -3.62 4.84
N PHE A 94 -4.73 -3.74 3.65
CA PHE A 94 -3.99 -2.67 3.00
C PHE A 94 -4.03 -2.84 1.48
N ASN A 95 -4.07 -1.72 0.77
CA ASN A 95 -3.79 -1.64 -0.66
C ASN A 95 -3.11 -0.30 -0.98
N ASN A 96 -2.37 -0.22 -2.07
CA ASN A 96 -1.87 1.03 -2.62
C ASN A 96 -2.70 1.46 -3.84
N ASP A 97 -2.55 2.73 -4.26
CA ASP A 97 -3.33 3.28 -5.37
C ASP A 97 -3.10 2.53 -6.68
N GLU A 98 -1.86 2.05 -6.90
CA GLU A 98 -1.51 1.30 -8.10
C GLU A 98 -2.25 -0.04 -8.20
N SER A 99 -2.52 -0.70 -7.06
CA SER A 99 -3.33 -1.91 -7.07
C SER A 99 -4.77 -1.67 -7.51
N LEU A 100 -5.34 -0.51 -7.15
CA LEU A 100 -6.69 -0.10 -7.58
C LEU A 100 -6.71 0.19 -9.08
N ASN A 101 -5.68 0.87 -9.61
CA ASN A 101 -5.52 1.18 -11.02
C ASN A 101 -5.35 -0.09 -11.89
N ILE A 102 -4.51 -1.03 -11.41
CA ILE A 102 -4.26 -2.29 -12.13
C ILE A 102 -5.53 -3.16 -12.16
N LEU A 103 -6.21 -3.28 -11.02
CA LEU A 103 -7.41 -4.12 -10.90
C LEU A 103 -8.70 -3.43 -11.38
N GLU A 104 -8.66 -2.13 -11.63
CA GLU A 104 -9.81 -1.27 -11.98
C GLU A 104 -10.95 -1.35 -10.96
N ILE A 105 -10.59 -1.26 -9.68
CA ILE A 105 -11.51 -1.30 -8.55
C ILE A 105 -11.35 0.01 -7.76
N GLU A 106 -12.48 0.63 -7.36
CA GLU A 106 -12.46 1.93 -6.67
C GLU A 106 -11.97 1.84 -5.22
N ASP A 107 -12.31 0.78 -4.51
CA ASP A 107 -11.88 0.54 -3.12
C ASP A 107 -11.83 -0.97 -2.82
N LEU A 108 -10.81 -1.37 -2.07
CA LEU A 108 -10.60 -2.74 -1.64
C LEU A 108 -10.53 -2.89 -0.11
N ILE A 109 -10.41 -1.80 0.65
CA ILE A 109 -10.24 -1.87 2.11
C ILE A 109 -11.46 -2.54 2.75
N ASN A 110 -11.21 -3.51 3.65
CA ASN A 110 -12.21 -4.33 4.32
C ASN A 110 -13.07 -5.22 3.39
N VAL A 111 -12.75 -5.31 2.11
CA VAL A 111 -13.41 -6.24 1.19
C VAL A 111 -12.82 -7.64 1.35
N ASN A 112 -13.66 -8.67 1.42
CA ASN A 112 -13.17 -10.05 1.45
C ASN A 112 -12.87 -10.55 0.03
N ILE A 113 -11.81 -11.32 -0.13
CA ILE A 113 -11.39 -11.87 -1.43
C ILE A 113 -12.50 -12.68 -2.11
N LYS A 114 -13.45 -13.23 -1.34
CA LYS A 114 -14.61 -13.95 -1.87
C LYS A 114 -15.59 -13.03 -2.59
N ASP A 115 -15.62 -11.75 -2.23
CA ASP A 115 -16.51 -10.76 -2.81
C ASP A 115 -15.88 -10.07 -4.02
N ILE A 116 -14.56 -10.17 -4.19
CA ILE A 116 -13.84 -9.67 -5.37
C ILE A 116 -14.23 -10.54 -6.58
N LYS A 117 -14.71 -9.93 -7.66
CA LYS A 117 -15.20 -10.64 -8.86
C LYS A 117 -14.10 -11.34 -9.67
N LEU A 118 -12.82 -11.12 -9.37
CA LEU A 118 -11.68 -11.70 -10.06
C LEU A 118 -11.38 -13.12 -9.58
N LYS A 119 -11.82 -14.12 -10.34
CA LYS A 119 -11.59 -15.54 -10.03
C LYS A 119 -10.11 -15.91 -9.81
N PRO A 120 -9.12 -15.37 -10.59
CA PRO A 120 -7.72 -15.65 -10.38
C PRO A 120 -7.22 -15.34 -8.97
N LEU A 121 -7.68 -14.24 -8.35
CA LEU A 121 -7.24 -13.85 -7.01
C LEU A 121 -7.69 -14.85 -5.94
N LYS A 122 -8.91 -15.40 -6.06
CA LYS A 122 -9.41 -16.44 -5.15
C LYS A 122 -8.55 -17.70 -5.23
N LEU A 123 -8.26 -18.15 -6.45
CA LEU A 123 -7.38 -19.31 -6.67
C LEU A 123 -5.99 -19.07 -6.08
N MET A 124 -5.42 -17.88 -6.28
CA MET A 124 -4.11 -17.52 -5.75
C MET A 124 -4.08 -17.57 -4.22
N PHE A 125 -5.10 -17.04 -3.56
CA PHE A 125 -5.20 -17.05 -2.11
C PHE A 125 -5.26 -18.48 -1.56
N ASP A 126 -6.10 -19.34 -2.14
CA ASP A 126 -6.22 -20.74 -1.74
C ASP A 126 -4.90 -21.52 -1.94
N GLN A 127 -4.20 -21.26 -3.04
CA GLN A 127 -2.90 -21.89 -3.32
C GLN A 127 -1.80 -21.34 -2.41
N ALA A 128 -1.76 -20.03 -2.17
CA ALA A 128 -0.80 -19.40 -1.25
C ALA A 128 -1.01 -19.87 0.20
N LYS A 129 -2.26 -20.09 0.60
CA LYS A 129 -2.60 -20.65 1.93
C LYS A 129 -2.05 -22.07 2.11
N LYS A 130 -2.02 -22.87 1.05
CA LYS A 130 -1.50 -24.26 1.06
C LYS A 130 0.03 -24.32 0.92
N LYS A 131 0.61 -23.50 0.02
CA LYS A 131 2.02 -23.61 -0.41
C LYS A 131 2.91 -22.50 0.17
N GLY A 132 2.33 -21.48 0.82
CA GLY A 132 3.03 -20.29 1.33
C GLY A 132 3.37 -19.25 0.25
N LYS A 133 3.41 -19.66 -1.03
CA LYS A 133 3.70 -18.80 -2.19
C LYS A 133 3.00 -19.33 -3.43
N TYR A 134 2.44 -18.43 -4.23
CA TYR A 134 1.87 -18.75 -5.53
C TYR A 134 2.00 -17.56 -6.48
N ALA A 135 2.29 -17.83 -7.75
CA ALA A 135 2.35 -16.81 -8.79
C ALA A 135 1.60 -17.32 -10.02
N MET A 136 0.92 -16.42 -10.72
CA MET A 136 0.27 -16.69 -11.99
C MET A 136 0.13 -15.41 -12.82
N GLU A 137 -0.03 -15.60 -14.11
CA GLU A 137 -0.42 -14.55 -15.03
C GLU A 137 -1.89 -14.71 -15.37
N PHE A 138 -2.58 -13.60 -15.53
CA PHE A 138 -3.97 -13.58 -15.99
C PHE A 138 -4.29 -12.27 -16.69
N GLU A 139 -5.35 -12.30 -17.46
CA GLU A 139 -5.84 -11.18 -18.24
C GLU A 139 -7.05 -10.56 -17.57
N ILE A 140 -7.14 -9.25 -17.60
CA ILE A 140 -8.28 -8.46 -17.13
C ILE A 140 -8.83 -7.70 -18.32
N GLU A 141 -10.14 -7.84 -18.56
CA GLU A 141 -10.85 -7.00 -19.51
C GLU A 141 -10.95 -5.57 -18.97
N SER A 142 -10.37 -4.62 -19.68
CA SER A 142 -10.38 -3.19 -19.35
C SER A 142 -11.12 -2.41 -20.42
N ASN A 143 -11.63 -1.22 -20.06
CA ASN A 143 -12.25 -0.29 -21.00
C ASN A 143 -11.30 0.18 -22.14
N MET A 144 -9.98 0.08 -21.92
CA MET A 144 -8.94 0.47 -22.89
C MET A 144 -8.32 -0.72 -23.63
N GLY A 145 -8.82 -1.92 -23.45
CA GLY A 145 -8.23 -3.16 -23.98
C GLY A 145 -7.84 -4.12 -22.87
N ASN A 146 -7.45 -5.33 -23.22
CA ASN A 146 -7.09 -6.35 -22.24
C ASN A 146 -5.75 -6.01 -21.58
N LYS A 147 -5.68 -6.10 -20.27
CA LYS A 147 -4.45 -5.96 -19.49
C LYS A 147 -3.90 -7.32 -19.09
N TRP A 148 -2.60 -7.51 -19.27
CA TRP A 148 -1.87 -8.68 -18.81
C TRP A 148 -1.22 -8.43 -17.46
N ILE A 149 -1.65 -9.18 -16.44
CA ILE A 149 -1.20 -8.98 -15.07
C ILE A 149 -0.39 -10.20 -14.62
N LEU A 150 0.86 -9.95 -14.24
CA LEU A 150 1.66 -10.89 -13.47
C LEU A 150 1.38 -10.66 -11.99
N ALA A 151 0.83 -11.67 -11.33
CA ALA A 151 0.48 -11.60 -9.92
C ALA A 151 1.27 -12.62 -9.10
N GLN A 152 1.77 -12.18 -7.95
CA GLN A 152 2.47 -13.04 -7.01
C GLN A 152 1.90 -12.85 -5.61
N MET A 153 1.46 -13.93 -4.97
CA MET A 153 0.97 -13.92 -3.60
C MET A 153 1.88 -14.73 -2.70
N ASN A 154 2.29 -14.13 -1.59
CA ASN A 154 3.20 -14.74 -0.62
C ASN A 154 2.62 -14.60 0.79
N ARG A 155 2.79 -15.63 1.63
CA ARG A 155 2.54 -15.51 3.06
C ARG A 155 3.67 -14.73 3.72
N ALA A 156 3.34 -13.67 4.46
CA ALA A 156 4.33 -12.85 5.14
C ALA A 156 4.99 -13.63 6.28
N LYS A 157 6.33 -13.48 6.41
CA LYS A 157 7.08 -14.14 7.49
C LYS A 157 6.78 -13.46 8.83
N GLY A 158 6.39 -14.25 9.83
CA GLY A 158 6.13 -13.75 11.19
C GLY A 158 4.74 -13.19 11.44
N THR A 159 3.92 -13.05 10.40
CA THR A 159 2.49 -12.69 10.50
C THR A 159 1.65 -13.77 9.81
N LYS A 160 0.32 -13.67 9.98
CA LYS A 160 -0.61 -14.55 9.27
C LYS A 160 -1.17 -13.91 8.00
N GLU A 161 -0.55 -12.84 7.55
CA GLU A 161 -0.98 -12.04 6.40
C GLU A 161 -0.46 -12.62 5.08
N PHE A 162 -1.17 -12.31 4.00
CA PHE A 162 -0.80 -12.63 2.63
C PHE A 162 -0.60 -11.34 1.85
N ILE A 163 0.54 -11.23 1.19
CA ILE A 163 0.91 -10.08 0.38
C ILE A 163 0.78 -10.48 -1.09
N LEU A 164 -0.11 -9.79 -1.79
CA LEU A 164 -0.26 -9.88 -3.25
C LEU A 164 0.49 -8.71 -3.88
N VAL A 165 1.36 -9.03 -4.83
CA VAL A 165 2.05 -8.07 -5.70
C VAL A 165 1.53 -8.26 -7.11
N LEU A 166 1.16 -7.16 -7.76
CA LEU A 166 0.61 -7.10 -9.11
C LEU A 166 1.55 -6.29 -10.00
N HIS A 167 1.80 -6.78 -11.19
CA HIS A 167 2.59 -6.12 -12.23
C HIS A 167 1.78 -6.07 -13.51
N ASP A 168 1.60 -4.90 -14.08
CA ASP A 168 1.03 -4.74 -15.42
C ASP A 168 2.13 -4.94 -16.46
N GLU A 169 2.06 -6.06 -17.19
CA GLU A 169 3.01 -6.42 -18.24
C GLU A 169 2.47 -6.16 -19.66
N THR A 170 1.35 -5.45 -19.79
CA THR A 170 0.67 -5.23 -21.07
C THR A 170 1.61 -4.61 -22.09
N GLN A 171 2.29 -3.50 -21.74
CA GLN A 171 3.22 -2.83 -22.64
C GLN A 171 4.39 -3.74 -23.06
N LEU A 172 4.92 -4.52 -22.13
CA LEU A 172 6.04 -5.43 -22.42
C LEU A 172 5.62 -6.51 -23.42
N ARG A 173 4.43 -7.09 -23.25
CA ARG A 173 3.88 -8.09 -24.16
C ARG A 173 3.54 -7.52 -25.52
N ASP A 174 2.99 -6.32 -25.58
CA ASP A 174 2.70 -5.64 -26.84
C ASP A 174 4.00 -5.38 -27.63
N MET A 175 5.05 -4.91 -26.97
CA MET A 175 6.37 -4.73 -27.59
C MET A 175 6.96 -6.05 -28.10
N ASP A 176 6.85 -7.13 -27.32
CA ASP A 176 7.32 -8.46 -27.75
C ASP A 176 6.49 -9.02 -28.91
N SER A 177 5.20 -8.75 -28.95
CA SER A 177 4.34 -9.12 -30.08
C SER A 177 4.73 -8.35 -31.34
N MET A 178 4.83 -7.02 -31.25
CA MET A 178 5.27 -6.17 -32.36
C MET A 178 6.64 -6.61 -32.90
N ARG A 179 7.60 -6.94 -32.01
CA ARG A 179 8.92 -7.43 -32.39
C ARG A 179 8.83 -8.75 -33.15
N ARG A 180 8.01 -9.69 -32.69
CA ARG A 180 7.81 -11.00 -33.39
C ARG A 180 7.18 -10.80 -34.76
N ASP A 181 6.16 -9.97 -34.85
CA ASP A 181 5.46 -9.67 -36.10
C ASP A 181 6.41 -8.96 -37.08
N PHE A 182 7.22 -8.03 -36.61
CA PHE A 182 8.25 -7.35 -37.41
C PHE A 182 9.26 -8.36 -37.99
N VAL A 183 9.81 -9.25 -37.16
CA VAL A 183 10.77 -10.26 -37.61
C VAL A 183 10.12 -11.23 -38.60
N ALA A 184 8.88 -11.65 -38.37
CA ALA A 184 8.14 -12.51 -39.28
C ALA A 184 7.92 -11.82 -40.63
N ASN A 185 7.45 -10.59 -40.65
CA ASN A 185 7.22 -9.79 -41.84
C ASN A 185 8.52 -9.58 -42.62
N LEU A 186 9.62 -9.16 -41.95
CA LEU A 186 10.93 -9.05 -42.58
C LEU A 186 11.39 -10.34 -43.22
N SER A 187 11.20 -11.47 -42.53
CA SER A 187 11.57 -12.78 -43.07
C SER A 187 10.80 -13.12 -44.37
N HIS A 188 9.53 -12.76 -44.43
CA HIS A 188 8.71 -12.91 -45.63
C HIS A 188 9.13 -11.97 -46.74
N GLU A 189 9.35 -10.69 -46.46
CA GLU A 189 9.77 -9.66 -47.41
C GLU A 189 11.18 -9.93 -47.99
N LEU A 190 12.09 -10.49 -47.20
CA LEU A 190 13.44 -10.84 -47.65
C LEU A 190 13.47 -12.16 -48.46
N ARG A 191 12.55 -13.07 -48.22
CA ARG A 191 12.51 -14.37 -48.96
C ARG A 191 12.29 -14.16 -50.48
N THR A 192 11.43 -13.21 -50.81
CA THR A 192 11.10 -12.91 -52.22
C THR A 192 12.32 -12.43 -53.02
N PRO A 193 13.04 -11.36 -52.63
CA PRO A 193 14.21 -10.91 -53.39
C PRO A 193 15.36 -11.91 -53.37
N VAL A 194 15.57 -12.64 -52.27
CA VAL A 194 16.58 -13.70 -52.17
C VAL A 194 16.26 -14.84 -53.18
N SER A 195 14.99 -15.24 -53.27
CA SER A 195 14.58 -16.28 -54.26
C SER A 195 14.76 -15.82 -55.70
N VAL A 196 14.50 -14.53 -56.00
CA VAL A 196 14.73 -13.96 -57.34
C VAL A 196 16.23 -13.90 -57.65
N ILE A 197 17.07 -13.48 -56.73
CA ILE A 197 18.54 -13.47 -56.90
C ILE A 197 19.05 -14.89 -57.14
N ARG A 198 18.58 -15.87 -56.37
CA ARG A 198 18.97 -17.27 -56.51
C ARG A 198 18.55 -17.83 -57.90
N ALA A 199 17.31 -17.60 -58.30
CA ALA A 199 16.82 -18.07 -59.63
C ALA A 199 17.62 -17.46 -60.80
N ASN A 200 17.94 -16.13 -60.70
CA ASN A 200 18.76 -15.47 -61.72
C ASN A 200 20.20 -15.98 -61.72
N SER A 201 20.79 -16.33 -60.59
CA SER A 201 22.14 -16.87 -60.47
C SER A 201 22.23 -18.28 -61.05
N GLU A 202 21.18 -19.13 -60.87
CA GLU A 202 21.11 -20.48 -61.42
C GLU A 202 20.87 -20.50 -62.94
N THR A 203 20.40 -19.38 -63.52
CA THR A 203 20.16 -19.24 -64.94
C THR A 203 21.41 -18.75 -65.72
N LEU A 204 22.41 -18.24 -65.02
CA LEU A 204 23.66 -17.70 -65.55
C LEU A 204 24.82 -18.71 -65.53
N LEU A 205 24.63 -19.87 -64.98
CA LEU A 205 25.53 -21.02 -64.98
C LEU A 205 25.09 -22.09 -66.02
#